data_dd60884f867910115566f3f787238d37
#
_entry.id   dd60884f867910115566f3f787238d37
#
_cell.length_a   1.000
_cell.length_b   1.000
_cell.length_c   1.000
_cell.angle_alpha   90.00
_cell.angle_beta   90.00
_cell.angle_gamma   90.00
#
_symmetry.space_group_name_H-M   'P 1'
#
loop_
_entity.id
_entity.type
_entity.pdbx_description
1 polymer ?
#
loop_
_entity_poly.entity_id
_entity_poly.type
_entity_poly.pdbx_seq_one_letter_code
_entity_poly.pdbx_strand_id
1 'polypeptide(L)'
;MAYRPLADEIRPQTLDEVVGQKHILGREGLLRRIIEGGDIPNLIFYGPSGTGKTTVANIIARRTNRPLHRLNATTASISDIKEIIADIGTLMAPEGVLLYLDEIQYFNKKQQQSLLEFMENGKITLIASTTENPFFYVFGAVLSRSTVFEFKPITAEDALPAIDRGVSILEGRLGGGLVLEEGVREHIAASCGGDIRKAMNALELLASAAKREQGKFLVTLSDAQTAAQKSAMRYDREGDNHFDIASALMKSMRGSDPDAAVHYLARLLEAGDLITAIRRILCSASEDIGLAYPQAVPIVKACVDSALQLGLPEARLPLAQAAILLATAPKSNTACMAIDAAMADVKAGLAGDIPRELQNVHADSAGMEREQGYLYPHNFPGHWVRQQYLPNELKDRKYYQYG
;
A
#
# COMPACT_ATOMS: atom_id res chain seq x y z
N MET A 1 -27.39 25.23 9.39
CA MET A 1 -27.01 23.81 9.28
C MET A 1 -25.50 23.72 9.43
N ALA A 2 -24.97 22.66 10.07
CA ALA A 2 -23.54 22.45 10.14
C ALA A 2 -22.99 22.22 8.72
N TYR A 3 -21.84 22.84 8.41
CA TYR A 3 -21.15 22.64 7.13
C TYR A 3 -20.79 21.17 6.96
N ARG A 4 -21.18 20.59 5.83
CA ARG A 4 -20.81 19.20 5.45
C ARG A 4 -19.98 19.27 4.16
N PRO A 5 -18.76 18.70 4.13
CA PRO A 5 -17.93 18.64 2.92
C PRO A 5 -18.69 17.99 1.75
N LEU A 6 -18.51 18.49 0.54
CA LEU A 6 -19.15 17.94 -0.65
C LEU A 6 -18.84 16.46 -0.85
N ALA A 7 -17.59 16.07 -0.58
CA ALA A 7 -17.13 14.67 -0.68
C ALA A 7 -17.91 13.69 0.24
N ASP A 8 -18.49 14.17 1.35
CA ASP A 8 -19.32 13.36 2.23
C ASP A 8 -20.81 13.39 1.83
N GLU A 9 -21.28 14.50 1.25
CA GLU A 9 -22.66 14.65 0.83
C GLU A 9 -22.98 13.85 -0.42
N ILE A 10 -22.03 13.82 -1.37
CA ILE A 10 -22.17 13.08 -2.64
C ILE A 10 -22.08 11.55 -2.49
N ARG A 11 -21.72 11.04 -1.30
CA ARG A 11 -21.47 9.58 -1.12
C ARG A 11 -22.62 8.74 -1.65
N PRO A 12 -22.36 7.79 -2.57
CA PRO A 12 -23.32 6.84 -3.08
C PRO A 12 -24.10 6.14 -1.99
N GLN A 13 -25.40 5.98 -2.22
CA GLN A 13 -26.31 5.27 -1.32
C GLN A 13 -26.59 3.85 -1.84
N THR A 14 -26.45 3.64 -3.14
CA THR A 14 -26.67 2.37 -3.84
C THR A 14 -25.42 1.96 -4.62
N LEU A 15 -25.33 0.68 -5.00
CA LEU A 15 -24.21 0.17 -5.80
C LEU A 15 -24.17 0.82 -7.20
N ASP A 16 -25.32 1.17 -7.76
CA ASP A 16 -25.42 1.77 -9.10
C ASP A 16 -24.91 3.22 -9.15
N GLU A 17 -24.85 3.87 -8.01
CA GLU A 17 -24.28 5.22 -7.88
C GLU A 17 -22.75 5.22 -7.73
N VAL A 18 -22.17 4.05 -7.42
CA VAL A 18 -20.71 3.92 -7.28
C VAL A 18 -20.07 4.03 -8.65
N VAL A 19 -19.21 5.01 -8.81
CA VAL A 19 -18.48 5.23 -10.08
C VAL A 19 -17.25 4.34 -10.17
N GLY A 20 -16.91 3.89 -11.37
CA GLY A 20 -15.81 2.97 -11.61
C GLY A 20 -16.08 1.55 -11.07
N GLN A 21 -15.03 0.80 -10.76
CA GLN A 21 -15.05 -0.53 -10.16
C GLN A 21 -15.91 -1.57 -10.92
N LYS A 22 -16.09 -1.41 -12.22
CA LYS A 22 -16.96 -2.28 -13.05
C LYS A 22 -16.59 -3.76 -12.97
N HIS A 23 -15.31 -4.07 -12.75
CA HIS A 23 -14.80 -5.45 -12.63
C HIS A 23 -15.30 -6.21 -11.39
N ILE A 24 -15.65 -5.48 -10.30
CA ILE A 24 -16.17 -6.08 -9.05
C ILE A 24 -17.61 -5.69 -8.75
N LEU A 25 -18.07 -4.50 -9.18
CA LEU A 25 -19.39 -3.95 -8.89
C LEU A 25 -20.30 -3.86 -10.13
N GLY A 26 -19.82 -4.19 -11.33
CA GLY A 26 -20.65 -4.29 -12.53
C GLY A 26 -21.74 -5.36 -12.35
N ARG A 27 -22.69 -5.45 -13.27
CA ARG A 27 -23.84 -6.37 -13.18
C ARG A 27 -23.43 -7.83 -12.91
N GLU A 28 -22.33 -8.28 -13.51
CA GLU A 28 -21.77 -9.63 -13.34
C GLU A 28 -20.64 -9.68 -12.29
N GLY A 29 -20.38 -8.57 -11.60
CA GLY A 29 -19.29 -8.45 -10.62
C GLY A 29 -19.47 -9.37 -9.42
N LEU A 30 -18.40 -10.05 -9.02
CA LEU A 30 -18.47 -10.99 -7.90
C LEU A 30 -18.86 -10.31 -6.57
N LEU A 31 -18.28 -9.14 -6.27
CA LEU A 31 -18.61 -8.40 -5.06
C LEU A 31 -20.07 -7.94 -5.06
N ARG A 32 -20.58 -7.49 -6.22
CA ARG A 32 -22.00 -7.13 -6.36
C ARG A 32 -22.90 -8.29 -6.03
N ARG A 33 -22.65 -9.47 -6.59
CA ARG A 33 -23.47 -10.68 -6.32
C ARG A 33 -23.44 -11.08 -4.85
N ILE A 34 -22.29 -10.99 -4.19
CA ILE A 34 -22.16 -11.24 -2.75
C ILE A 34 -23.03 -10.25 -1.96
N ILE A 35 -22.97 -8.95 -2.28
CA ILE A 35 -23.75 -7.92 -1.60
C ILE A 35 -25.25 -8.11 -1.85
N GLU A 36 -25.64 -8.47 -3.06
CA GLU A 36 -27.03 -8.71 -3.43
C GLU A 36 -27.60 -9.99 -2.81
N GLY A 37 -26.75 -11.00 -2.59
CA GLY A 37 -27.10 -12.23 -1.90
C GLY A 37 -27.35 -12.06 -0.40
N GLY A 38 -26.82 -11.01 0.23
CA GLY A 38 -27.04 -10.71 1.65
C GLY A 38 -26.08 -11.41 2.62
N ASP A 39 -25.48 -12.53 2.23
CA ASP A 39 -24.49 -13.26 3.02
C ASP A 39 -23.10 -12.66 2.79
N ILE A 40 -22.69 -11.78 3.69
CA ILE A 40 -21.42 -11.07 3.57
C ILE A 40 -20.31 -11.82 4.34
N PRO A 41 -19.31 -12.38 3.64
CA PRO A 41 -18.12 -12.94 4.29
C PRO A 41 -17.20 -11.85 4.82
N ASN A 42 -16.12 -12.22 5.49
CA ASN A 42 -15.06 -11.26 5.79
C ASN A 42 -14.39 -10.79 4.47
N LEU A 43 -14.22 -9.48 4.34
CA LEU A 43 -13.76 -8.82 3.14
C LEU A 43 -12.52 -7.98 3.42
N ILE A 44 -11.59 -7.94 2.46
CA ILE A 44 -10.48 -7.00 2.47
C ILE A 44 -10.51 -6.22 1.16
N PHE A 45 -10.66 -4.91 1.25
CA PHE A 45 -10.63 -3.98 0.13
C PHE A 45 -9.26 -3.31 0.06
N TYR A 46 -8.54 -3.49 -1.03
CA TYR A 46 -7.26 -2.81 -1.21
C TYR A 46 -7.24 -1.98 -2.48
N GLY A 47 -6.42 -0.95 -2.49
CA GLY A 47 -6.27 -0.04 -3.62
C GLY A 47 -6.19 1.42 -3.19
N PRO A 48 -5.98 2.35 -4.14
CA PRO A 48 -5.74 3.76 -3.86
C PRO A 48 -6.85 4.44 -3.05
N SER A 49 -6.51 5.55 -2.42
CA SER A 49 -7.45 6.41 -1.70
C SER A 49 -8.56 6.94 -2.64
N GLY A 50 -9.74 7.24 -2.10
CA GLY A 50 -10.84 7.86 -2.86
C GLY A 50 -11.52 6.98 -3.91
N THR A 51 -11.20 5.69 -4.00
CA THR A 51 -11.76 4.73 -4.97
C THR A 51 -13.10 4.11 -4.56
N GLY A 52 -13.62 4.45 -3.37
CA GLY A 52 -14.96 4.03 -2.93
C GLY A 52 -15.00 2.90 -1.89
N LYS A 53 -13.86 2.42 -1.36
CA LYS A 53 -13.81 1.32 -0.36
C LYS A 53 -14.76 1.54 0.83
N THR A 54 -14.64 2.67 1.52
CA THR A 54 -15.52 3.05 2.65
C THR A 54 -16.98 3.21 2.23
N THR A 55 -17.21 3.69 1.01
CA THR A 55 -18.57 3.86 0.47
C THR A 55 -19.26 2.51 0.30
N VAL A 56 -18.56 1.53 -0.30
CA VAL A 56 -19.10 0.18 -0.48
C VAL A 56 -19.37 -0.51 0.86
N ALA A 57 -18.48 -0.35 1.84
CA ALA A 57 -18.69 -0.87 3.19
C ALA A 57 -19.97 -0.29 3.83
N ASN A 58 -20.27 1.00 3.61
CA ASN A 58 -21.51 1.62 4.08
C ASN A 58 -22.76 1.08 3.39
N ILE A 59 -22.68 0.83 2.09
CA ILE A 59 -23.78 0.24 1.31
C ILE A 59 -24.07 -1.18 1.81
N ILE A 60 -23.02 -1.98 2.07
CA ILE A 60 -23.14 -3.31 2.66
C ILE A 60 -23.88 -3.24 3.99
N ALA A 61 -23.47 -2.35 4.89
CA ALA A 61 -24.07 -2.22 6.22
C ALA A 61 -25.55 -1.88 6.17
N ARG A 62 -25.95 -0.95 5.30
CA ARG A 62 -27.37 -0.58 5.11
C ARG A 62 -28.19 -1.74 4.55
N ARG A 63 -27.62 -2.50 3.62
CA ARG A 63 -28.33 -3.59 2.96
C ARG A 63 -28.53 -4.80 3.88
N THR A 64 -27.57 -5.07 4.74
CA THR A 64 -27.62 -6.19 5.70
C THR A 64 -28.35 -5.84 6.99
N ASN A 65 -28.74 -4.58 7.19
CA ASN A 65 -29.35 -4.08 8.42
C ASN A 65 -28.56 -4.42 9.71
N ARG A 66 -27.24 -4.62 9.57
CA ARG A 66 -26.34 -4.89 10.70
C ARG A 66 -25.73 -3.60 11.23
N PRO A 67 -25.51 -3.46 12.53
CA PRO A 67 -24.76 -2.34 13.10
C PRO A 67 -23.36 -2.27 12.50
N LEU A 68 -22.99 -1.09 11.99
CA LEU A 68 -21.66 -0.83 11.45
C LEU A 68 -20.81 -0.06 12.45
N HIS A 69 -19.82 -0.72 12.99
CA HIS A 69 -18.76 -0.07 13.77
C HIS A 69 -17.58 0.27 12.86
N ARG A 70 -17.02 1.47 13.04
CA ARG A 70 -15.89 1.94 12.23
C ARG A 70 -14.71 2.26 13.14
N LEU A 71 -13.59 1.65 12.82
CA LEU A 71 -12.31 1.92 13.44
C LEU A 71 -11.29 2.31 12.38
N ASN A 72 -10.41 3.22 12.73
CA ASN A 72 -9.23 3.51 11.92
C ASN A 72 -8.01 2.95 12.65
N ALA A 73 -7.28 2.04 12.00
CA ALA A 73 -6.15 1.35 12.62
C ALA A 73 -4.98 2.28 13.00
N THR A 74 -4.95 3.52 12.47
CA THR A 74 -3.94 4.51 12.89
C THR A 74 -4.18 5.07 14.30
N THR A 75 -5.43 5.04 14.78
CA THR A 75 -5.82 5.63 16.08
C THR A 75 -6.46 4.62 17.02
N ALA A 76 -7.01 3.52 16.48
CA ALA A 76 -7.71 2.52 17.27
C ALA A 76 -6.77 1.59 18.05
N SER A 77 -7.28 1.13 19.19
CA SER A 77 -6.61 0.20 20.09
C SER A 77 -7.37 -1.13 20.22
N ILE A 78 -6.77 -2.13 20.86
CA ILE A 78 -7.43 -3.41 21.18
C ILE A 78 -8.63 -3.18 22.14
N SER A 79 -8.58 -2.15 23.00
CA SER A 79 -9.69 -1.82 23.89
C SER A 79 -10.95 -1.41 23.12
N ASP A 80 -10.80 -0.63 22.04
CA ASP A 80 -11.94 -0.20 21.23
C ASP A 80 -12.64 -1.38 20.56
N ILE A 81 -11.85 -2.39 20.13
CA ILE A 81 -12.40 -3.64 19.61
C ILE A 81 -13.17 -4.40 20.69
N LYS A 82 -12.62 -4.45 21.93
CA LYS A 82 -13.30 -5.13 23.05
C LYS A 82 -14.58 -4.45 23.47
N GLU A 83 -14.66 -3.13 23.40
CA GLU A 83 -15.89 -2.37 23.66
C GLU A 83 -16.96 -2.73 22.62
N ILE A 84 -16.62 -2.74 21.32
CA ILE A 84 -17.56 -3.17 20.27
C ILE A 84 -18.07 -4.59 20.53
N ILE A 85 -17.18 -5.49 21.00
CA ILE A 85 -17.54 -6.88 21.28
C ILE A 85 -18.42 -7.02 22.51
N ALA A 86 -18.25 -6.16 23.52
CA ALA A 86 -19.09 -6.18 24.71
C ALA A 86 -20.55 -5.86 24.41
N ASP A 87 -20.82 -5.11 23.35
CA ASP A 87 -22.17 -4.79 22.88
C ASP A 87 -22.82 -5.92 22.06
N ILE A 88 -22.06 -6.95 21.66
CA ILE A 88 -22.56 -8.08 20.89
C ILE A 88 -23.32 -9.05 21.77
N GLY A 89 -24.50 -9.47 21.32
CA GLY A 89 -25.39 -10.36 22.06
C GLY A 89 -26.42 -9.62 22.93
N THR A 90 -26.41 -8.28 22.86
CA THR A 90 -27.51 -7.47 23.39
C THR A 90 -28.68 -7.45 22.38
N LEU A 91 -29.85 -6.95 22.80
CA LEU A 91 -30.99 -6.72 21.90
C LEU A 91 -30.70 -5.86 20.67
N MET A 92 -29.57 -5.16 20.68
CA MET A 92 -29.14 -4.24 19.62
C MET A 92 -28.34 -4.94 18.49
N ALA A 93 -27.77 -6.13 18.71
CA ALA A 93 -26.96 -6.84 17.71
C ALA A 93 -27.10 -8.37 17.81
N PRO A 94 -28.31 -8.91 17.55
CA PRO A 94 -28.57 -10.35 17.70
C PRO A 94 -27.82 -11.21 16.67
N GLU A 95 -27.50 -10.67 15.49
CA GLU A 95 -26.81 -11.35 14.38
C GLU A 95 -25.34 -10.97 14.21
N GLY A 96 -24.73 -10.40 15.27
CA GLY A 96 -23.38 -9.89 15.21
C GLY A 96 -23.30 -8.49 14.56
N VAL A 97 -22.07 -7.98 14.42
CA VAL A 97 -21.81 -6.64 13.91
C VAL A 97 -20.94 -6.67 12.66
N LEU A 98 -21.05 -5.63 11.82
CA LEU A 98 -20.07 -5.33 10.80
C LEU A 98 -18.99 -4.42 11.39
N LEU A 99 -17.74 -4.85 11.35
CA LEU A 99 -16.59 -4.03 11.72
C LEU A 99 -15.88 -3.55 10.45
N TYR A 100 -15.99 -2.26 10.15
CA TYR A 100 -15.15 -1.63 9.13
C TYR A 100 -13.86 -1.12 9.77
N LEU A 101 -12.74 -1.75 9.42
CA LEU A 101 -11.40 -1.39 9.88
C LEU A 101 -10.63 -0.72 8.75
N ASP A 102 -10.48 0.59 8.83
CA ASP A 102 -9.72 1.39 7.85
C ASP A 102 -8.23 1.32 8.12
N GLU A 103 -7.43 1.21 7.06
CA GLU A 103 -5.96 1.17 7.07
C GLU A 103 -5.39 0.04 7.96
N ILE A 104 -5.89 -1.19 7.78
CA ILE A 104 -5.54 -2.36 8.60
C ILE A 104 -4.03 -2.62 8.73
N GLN A 105 -3.21 -2.18 7.78
CA GLN A 105 -1.75 -2.34 7.81
C GLN A 105 -1.08 -1.64 9.01
N TYR A 106 -1.74 -0.67 9.63
CA TYR A 106 -1.24 -0.01 10.85
C TYR A 106 -1.48 -0.83 12.13
N PHE A 107 -2.33 -1.84 12.08
CA PHE A 107 -2.44 -2.81 13.16
C PHE A 107 -1.26 -3.77 13.13
N ASN A 108 -0.57 -3.92 14.26
CA ASN A 108 0.47 -4.93 14.39
C ASN A 108 -0.13 -6.35 14.40
N LYS A 109 0.74 -7.37 14.24
CA LYS A 109 0.33 -8.77 14.17
C LYS A 109 -0.55 -9.20 15.36
N LYS A 110 -0.24 -8.75 16.59
CA LYS A 110 -1.00 -9.10 17.79
C LYS A 110 -2.40 -8.49 17.77
N GLN A 111 -2.53 -7.25 17.28
CA GLN A 111 -3.83 -6.59 17.13
C GLN A 111 -4.68 -7.29 16.06
N GLN A 112 -4.09 -7.62 14.91
CA GLN A 112 -4.81 -8.37 13.86
C GLN A 112 -5.19 -9.77 14.35
N GLN A 113 -4.34 -10.44 15.12
CA GLN A 113 -4.63 -11.75 15.70
C GLN A 113 -5.80 -11.73 16.68
N SER A 114 -5.99 -10.65 17.42
CA SER A 114 -7.12 -10.51 18.34
C SER A 114 -8.50 -10.46 17.65
N LEU A 115 -8.55 -10.19 16.35
CA LEU A 115 -9.80 -10.22 15.57
C LEU A 115 -10.24 -11.64 15.22
N LEU A 116 -9.31 -12.61 15.15
CA LEU A 116 -9.58 -13.95 14.62
C LEU A 116 -10.67 -14.68 15.39
N GLU A 117 -10.63 -14.66 16.72
CA GLU A 117 -11.62 -15.33 17.57
C GLU A 117 -13.04 -14.85 17.26
N PHE A 118 -13.21 -13.56 17.00
CA PHE A 118 -14.52 -12.95 16.76
C PHE A 118 -14.99 -13.10 15.31
N MET A 119 -14.04 -13.25 14.39
CA MET A 119 -14.33 -13.60 12.99
C MET A 119 -14.77 -15.07 12.88
N GLU A 120 -14.10 -15.97 13.62
CA GLU A 120 -14.39 -17.42 13.59
C GLU A 120 -15.72 -17.79 14.21
N ASN A 121 -16.12 -17.13 15.29
CA ASN A 121 -17.40 -17.38 15.96
C ASN A 121 -18.57 -16.57 15.37
N GLY A 122 -18.35 -15.82 14.28
CA GLY A 122 -19.36 -15.06 13.56
C GLY A 122 -19.87 -13.81 14.28
N LYS A 123 -19.29 -13.45 15.43
CA LYS A 123 -19.68 -12.23 16.17
C LYS A 123 -19.34 -10.97 15.39
N ILE A 124 -18.21 -10.99 14.64
CA ILE A 124 -17.78 -9.89 13.79
C ILE A 124 -17.68 -10.38 12.35
N THR A 125 -18.32 -9.67 11.43
CA THR A 125 -17.98 -9.73 10.01
C THR A 125 -17.04 -8.57 9.71
N LEU A 126 -15.78 -8.90 9.40
CA LEU A 126 -14.75 -7.90 9.13
C LEU A 126 -14.83 -7.39 7.68
N ILE A 127 -14.84 -6.07 7.52
CA ILE A 127 -14.57 -5.41 6.24
C ILE A 127 -13.35 -4.52 6.47
N ALA A 128 -12.17 -5.01 6.12
CA ALA A 128 -10.94 -4.22 6.26
C ALA A 128 -10.64 -3.45 4.96
N SER A 129 -10.00 -2.29 5.10
CA SER A 129 -9.47 -1.56 3.95
C SER A 129 -7.97 -1.24 4.13
N THR A 130 -7.27 -1.13 3.01
CA THR A 130 -5.86 -0.76 2.97
C THR A 130 -5.51 -0.09 1.64
N THR A 131 -4.56 0.82 1.65
CA THR A 131 -3.93 1.36 0.44
C THR A 131 -2.74 0.50 -0.02
N GLU A 132 -2.25 -0.39 0.85
CA GLU A 132 -1.10 -1.25 0.59
C GLU A 132 -1.52 -2.64 0.09
N ASN A 133 -0.57 -3.38 -0.49
CA ASN A 133 -0.84 -4.76 -0.91
C ASN A 133 -1.09 -5.66 0.32
N PRO A 134 -2.30 -6.22 0.50
CA PRO A 134 -2.68 -6.96 1.70
C PRO A 134 -1.84 -8.22 1.92
N PHE A 135 -1.30 -8.83 0.89
CA PHE A 135 -0.49 -10.05 0.99
C PHE A 135 0.84 -9.83 1.70
N PHE A 136 1.31 -8.58 1.84
CA PHE A 136 2.53 -8.24 2.58
C PHE A 136 2.27 -7.70 3.99
N TYR A 137 1.12 -7.07 4.22
CA TYR A 137 0.87 -6.29 5.44
C TYR A 137 -0.22 -6.88 6.32
N VAL A 138 -1.13 -7.69 5.77
CA VAL A 138 -2.17 -8.33 6.55
C VAL A 138 -1.73 -9.70 7.03
N PHE A 139 -2.01 -9.99 8.29
CA PHE A 139 -1.66 -11.28 8.89
C PHE A 139 -2.31 -12.44 8.14
N GLY A 140 -1.49 -13.46 7.78
CA GLY A 140 -1.93 -14.56 6.91
C GLY A 140 -3.19 -15.30 7.40
N ALA A 141 -3.40 -15.39 8.73
CA ALA A 141 -4.60 -16.02 9.28
C ALA A 141 -5.87 -15.17 9.07
N VAL A 142 -5.76 -13.84 8.99
CA VAL A 142 -6.88 -12.95 8.62
C VAL A 142 -7.15 -13.06 7.12
N LEU A 143 -6.08 -13.07 6.29
CA LEU A 143 -6.20 -13.26 4.84
C LEU A 143 -6.89 -14.56 4.47
N SER A 144 -6.51 -15.68 5.09
CA SER A 144 -7.09 -17.01 4.80
C SER A 144 -8.59 -17.12 5.12
N ARG A 145 -9.11 -16.20 5.92
CA ARG A 145 -10.54 -16.13 6.33
C ARG A 145 -11.30 -14.99 5.68
N SER A 146 -10.67 -14.31 4.72
CA SER A 146 -11.24 -13.14 4.07
C SER A 146 -11.17 -13.24 2.56
N THR A 147 -12.13 -12.66 1.87
CA THR A 147 -12.07 -12.49 0.41
C THR A 147 -11.49 -11.12 0.08
N VAL A 148 -10.47 -11.09 -0.76
CA VAL A 148 -9.74 -9.87 -1.12
C VAL A 148 -10.29 -9.30 -2.43
N PHE A 149 -10.61 -8.01 -2.44
CA PHE A 149 -11.05 -7.28 -3.63
C PHE A 149 -10.16 -6.08 -3.90
N GLU A 150 -9.70 -5.97 -5.14
CA GLU A 150 -8.93 -4.83 -5.62
C GLU A 150 -9.86 -3.69 -6.06
N PHE A 151 -9.63 -2.50 -5.53
CA PHE A 151 -10.24 -1.25 -5.99
C PHE A 151 -9.24 -0.51 -6.86
N LYS A 152 -9.55 -0.39 -8.14
CA LYS A 152 -8.69 0.27 -9.13
C LYS A 152 -8.87 1.79 -9.11
N PRO A 153 -7.86 2.57 -9.53
CA PRO A 153 -8.03 4.00 -9.77
C PRO A 153 -9.23 4.26 -10.67
N ILE A 154 -10.00 5.32 -10.38
CA ILE A 154 -11.17 5.69 -11.18
C ILE A 154 -10.69 6.45 -12.41
N THR A 155 -11.11 6.04 -13.60
CA THR A 155 -10.76 6.74 -14.83
C THR A 155 -11.41 8.12 -14.86
N ALA A 156 -10.83 9.04 -15.64
CA ALA A 156 -11.41 10.38 -15.80
C ALA A 156 -12.86 10.31 -16.33
N GLU A 157 -13.15 9.41 -17.27
CA GLU A 157 -14.48 9.17 -17.81
C GLU A 157 -15.46 8.67 -16.74
N ASP A 158 -15.05 7.70 -15.93
CA ASP A 158 -15.89 7.15 -14.84
C ASP A 158 -16.11 8.18 -13.70
N ALA A 159 -15.26 9.21 -13.58
CA ALA A 159 -15.40 10.26 -12.57
C ALA A 159 -16.46 11.30 -12.92
N LEU A 160 -16.75 11.53 -14.21
CA LEU A 160 -17.67 12.58 -14.68
C LEU A 160 -19.05 12.52 -14.02
N PRO A 161 -19.73 11.35 -13.92
CA PRO A 161 -21.04 11.29 -13.26
C PRO A 161 -21.02 11.71 -11.79
N ALA A 162 -19.91 11.49 -11.09
CA ALA A 162 -19.76 11.95 -9.71
C ALA A 162 -19.57 13.47 -9.66
N ILE A 163 -18.80 14.03 -10.59
CA ILE A 163 -18.62 15.48 -10.72
C ILE A 163 -19.96 16.17 -11.03
N ASP A 164 -20.74 15.62 -11.94
CA ASP A 164 -22.07 16.17 -12.30
C ASP A 164 -23.03 16.17 -11.10
N ARG A 165 -23.04 15.11 -10.29
CA ARG A 165 -23.77 15.11 -9.01
C ARG A 165 -23.28 16.17 -8.04
N GLY A 166 -21.95 16.35 -7.94
CA GLY A 166 -21.34 17.39 -7.12
C GLY A 166 -21.73 18.79 -7.55
N VAL A 167 -21.74 19.07 -8.86
CA VAL A 167 -22.21 20.33 -9.44
C VAL A 167 -23.66 20.60 -9.05
N SER A 168 -24.54 19.62 -9.21
CA SER A 168 -25.98 19.76 -8.87
C SER A 168 -26.19 20.09 -7.39
N ILE A 169 -25.42 19.49 -6.49
CA ILE A 169 -25.48 19.80 -5.04
C ILE A 169 -25.01 21.23 -4.76
N LEU A 170 -23.89 21.63 -5.36
CA LEU A 170 -23.34 22.98 -5.17
C LEU A 170 -24.25 24.05 -5.77
N GLU A 171 -24.88 23.79 -6.93
CA GLU A 171 -25.87 24.66 -7.51
C GLU A 171 -27.05 24.88 -6.56
N GLY A 172 -27.54 23.80 -5.91
CA GLY A 172 -28.56 23.90 -4.87
C GLY A 172 -28.12 24.73 -3.66
N ARG A 173 -26.86 24.59 -3.20
CA ARG A 173 -26.30 25.38 -2.08
C ARG A 173 -26.17 26.88 -2.42
N LEU A 174 -25.84 27.21 -3.66
CA LEU A 174 -25.65 28.58 -4.12
C LEU A 174 -26.98 29.28 -4.48
N GLY A 175 -28.09 28.57 -4.41
CA GLY A 175 -29.41 29.11 -4.83
C GLY A 175 -29.59 29.15 -6.35
N GLY A 176 -28.83 28.36 -7.08
CA GLY A 176 -28.84 28.25 -8.54
C GLY A 176 -27.73 29.07 -9.22
N GLY A 177 -27.57 28.83 -10.53
CA GLY A 177 -26.69 29.63 -11.40
C GLY A 177 -25.20 29.27 -11.37
N LEU A 178 -24.80 28.08 -10.91
CA LEU A 178 -23.44 27.62 -11.09
C LEU A 178 -23.20 27.19 -12.54
N VAL A 179 -22.22 27.79 -13.20
CA VAL A 179 -21.85 27.51 -14.60
C VAL A 179 -20.38 27.13 -14.64
N LEU A 180 -20.11 25.98 -15.21
CA LEU A 180 -18.75 25.55 -15.52
C LEU A 180 -18.44 25.83 -16.99
N GLU A 181 -17.33 26.49 -17.26
CA GLU A 181 -16.80 26.65 -18.61
C GLU A 181 -16.52 25.28 -19.27
N GLU A 182 -16.59 25.23 -20.60
CA GLU A 182 -16.26 24.00 -21.33
C GLU A 182 -14.85 23.51 -21.00
N GLY A 183 -14.71 22.19 -20.75
CA GLY A 183 -13.45 21.54 -20.37
C GLY A 183 -13.15 21.56 -18.88
N VAL A 184 -13.86 22.29 -18.02
CA VAL A 184 -13.61 22.33 -16.57
C VAL A 184 -13.86 20.98 -15.92
N ARG A 185 -14.97 20.29 -16.25
CA ARG A 185 -15.31 18.97 -15.68
C ARG A 185 -14.27 17.91 -16.05
N GLU A 186 -13.91 17.89 -17.32
CA GLU A 186 -12.91 16.98 -17.89
C GLU A 186 -11.55 17.24 -17.25
N HIS A 187 -11.20 18.51 -17.03
CA HIS A 187 -9.96 18.89 -16.37
C HIS A 187 -9.93 18.45 -14.89
N ILE A 188 -11.02 18.64 -14.13
CA ILE A 188 -11.13 18.16 -12.75
C ILE A 188 -11.02 16.62 -12.73
N ALA A 189 -11.72 15.92 -13.63
CA ALA A 189 -11.70 14.48 -13.74
C ALA A 189 -10.29 13.93 -14.03
N ALA A 190 -9.56 14.56 -14.96
CA ALA A 190 -8.20 14.17 -15.31
C ALA A 190 -7.19 14.46 -14.18
N SER A 191 -7.34 15.61 -13.51
CA SER A 191 -6.41 16.06 -12.47
C SER A 191 -6.62 15.39 -11.11
N CYS A 192 -7.75 14.71 -10.89
CA CYS A 192 -8.02 14.01 -9.62
C CYS A 192 -7.22 12.71 -9.46
N GLY A 193 -6.58 12.16 -10.51
CA GLY A 193 -5.75 10.96 -10.45
C GLY A 193 -6.49 9.72 -9.95
N GLY A 194 -7.81 9.64 -10.19
CA GLY A 194 -8.64 8.50 -9.76
C GLY A 194 -9.18 8.57 -8.34
N ASP A 195 -8.96 9.68 -7.62
CA ASP A 195 -9.50 9.94 -6.28
C ASP A 195 -10.70 10.91 -6.35
N ILE A 196 -11.91 10.37 -6.25
CA ILE A 196 -13.16 11.17 -6.30
C ILE A 196 -13.24 12.20 -5.16
N ARG A 197 -12.65 11.91 -3.99
CA ARG A 197 -12.65 12.85 -2.86
C ARG A 197 -11.89 14.14 -3.23
N LYS A 198 -10.78 13.98 -3.95
CA LYS A 198 -10.00 15.11 -4.47
C LYS A 198 -10.75 15.88 -5.54
N ALA A 199 -11.43 15.19 -6.46
CA ALA A 199 -12.29 15.86 -7.45
C ALA A 199 -13.37 16.72 -6.78
N MET A 200 -14.02 16.20 -5.73
CA MET A 200 -15.03 16.94 -4.98
C MET A 200 -14.46 18.15 -4.23
N ASN A 201 -13.30 17.98 -3.60
CA ASN A 201 -12.63 19.09 -2.91
C ASN A 201 -12.22 20.20 -3.89
N ALA A 202 -11.72 19.84 -5.07
CA ALA A 202 -11.39 20.81 -6.11
C ALA A 202 -12.65 21.54 -6.62
N LEU A 203 -13.73 20.80 -6.87
CA LEU A 203 -15.00 21.36 -7.31
C LEU A 203 -15.61 22.32 -6.26
N GLU A 204 -15.58 21.93 -4.98
CA GLU A 204 -16.08 22.76 -3.88
C GLU A 204 -15.24 24.06 -3.71
N LEU A 205 -13.91 23.96 -3.82
CA LEU A 205 -13.02 25.11 -3.81
C LEU A 205 -13.30 26.06 -4.97
N LEU A 206 -13.43 25.53 -6.19
CA LEU A 206 -13.71 26.32 -7.38
C LEU A 206 -15.07 27.02 -7.32
N ALA A 207 -16.10 26.30 -6.84
CA ALA A 207 -17.42 26.89 -6.65
C ALA A 207 -17.43 28.02 -5.60
N SER A 208 -16.64 27.85 -4.53
CA SER A 208 -16.52 28.89 -3.49
C SER A 208 -15.76 30.13 -3.94
N ALA A 209 -14.85 29.98 -4.92
CA ALA A 209 -14.05 31.04 -5.49
C ALA A 209 -14.68 31.64 -6.79
N ALA A 210 -15.81 31.09 -7.28
CA ALA A 210 -16.43 31.44 -8.52
C ALA A 210 -16.84 32.93 -8.56
N LYS A 211 -16.55 33.58 -9.68
CA LYS A 211 -16.95 34.98 -9.92
C LYS A 211 -18.43 35.07 -10.21
N ARG A 212 -19.09 36.07 -9.63
CA ARG A 212 -20.49 36.32 -9.91
C ARG A 212 -20.61 37.24 -11.13
N GLU A 213 -21.06 36.69 -12.25
CA GLU A 213 -21.28 37.42 -13.50
C GLU A 213 -22.73 37.26 -13.93
N GLN A 214 -23.42 38.37 -14.19
CA GLN A 214 -24.83 38.37 -14.62
C GLN A 214 -25.77 37.53 -13.75
N GLY A 215 -25.50 37.48 -12.43
CA GLY A 215 -26.29 36.70 -11.48
C GLY A 215 -25.94 35.20 -11.43
N LYS A 216 -24.96 34.74 -12.19
CA LYS A 216 -24.45 33.36 -12.21
C LYS A 216 -23.05 33.27 -11.58
N PHE A 217 -22.72 32.11 -11.04
CA PHE A 217 -21.38 31.78 -10.52
C PHE A 217 -20.59 31.06 -11.61
N LEU A 218 -19.62 31.74 -12.20
CA LEU A 218 -18.80 31.19 -13.28
C LEU A 218 -17.50 30.60 -12.76
N VAL A 219 -17.24 29.35 -13.10
CA VAL A 219 -15.96 28.68 -12.90
C VAL A 219 -15.25 28.54 -14.23
N THR A 220 -14.10 29.19 -14.36
CA THR A 220 -13.32 29.18 -15.62
C THR A 220 -12.33 28.02 -15.68
N LEU A 221 -11.93 27.64 -16.90
CA LEU A 221 -10.90 26.62 -17.10
C LEU A 221 -9.54 27.07 -16.53
N SER A 222 -9.24 28.38 -16.59
CA SER A 222 -8.02 28.94 -15.99
C SER A 222 -7.99 28.76 -14.46
N ASP A 223 -9.12 28.96 -13.78
CA ASP A 223 -9.22 28.74 -12.33
C ASP A 223 -9.06 27.27 -12.01
N ALA A 224 -9.65 26.36 -12.79
CA ALA A 224 -9.50 24.91 -12.63
C ALA A 224 -8.04 24.45 -12.82
N GLN A 225 -7.35 24.96 -13.82
CA GLN A 225 -5.93 24.70 -14.05
C GLN A 225 -5.05 25.18 -12.88
N THR A 226 -5.32 26.38 -12.36
CA THR A 226 -4.59 26.93 -11.21
C THR A 226 -4.83 26.10 -9.93
N ALA A 227 -6.03 25.64 -9.68
CA ALA A 227 -6.36 24.76 -8.57
C ALA A 227 -5.69 23.39 -8.72
N ALA A 228 -5.64 22.84 -9.92
CA ALA A 228 -5.01 21.56 -10.23
C ALA A 228 -3.48 21.60 -10.08
N GLN A 229 -2.80 22.69 -10.49
CA GLN A 229 -1.36 22.84 -10.33
C GLN A 229 -0.93 22.78 -8.86
N LYS A 230 -1.66 23.39 -7.95
CA LYS A 230 -1.42 23.27 -6.50
C LYS A 230 -1.71 21.86 -5.95
N SER A 231 -2.61 21.15 -6.59
CA SER A 231 -2.95 19.76 -6.24
C SER A 231 -1.94 18.76 -6.83
N ALA A 232 -1.47 18.96 -8.06
CA ALA A 232 -0.52 18.07 -8.74
C ALA A 232 0.82 17.98 -8.02
N MET A 233 1.32 19.05 -7.43
CA MET A 233 2.52 19.03 -6.59
C MET A 233 2.37 18.15 -5.32
N ARG A 234 1.14 17.95 -4.82
CA ARG A 234 0.84 17.02 -3.70
C ARG A 234 0.44 15.62 -4.17
N TYR A 235 0.26 15.42 -5.49
CA TYR A 235 -0.50 14.30 -6.06
C TYR A 235 0.34 13.07 -6.41
N ASP A 236 1.66 13.21 -6.48
CA ASP A 236 2.54 12.13 -6.95
C ASP A 236 2.73 11.00 -5.92
N ARG A 237 2.09 11.09 -4.74
CA ARG A 237 2.30 10.13 -3.63
C ARG A 237 1.54 8.80 -3.75
N GLU A 238 0.44 8.70 -4.49
CA GLU A 238 -0.50 7.56 -4.39
C GLU A 238 -1.01 7.00 -5.73
N GLY A 239 -0.46 7.42 -6.88
CA GLY A 239 -0.88 6.95 -8.20
C GLY A 239 0.10 5.98 -8.86
N ASP A 240 -0.30 5.34 -9.97
CA ASP A 240 0.57 4.49 -10.81
C ASP A 240 1.87 5.19 -11.20
N ASN A 241 1.83 6.52 -11.42
CA ASN A 241 3.00 7.37 -11.63
C ASN A 241 4.02 7.30 -10.48
N HIS A 242 3.57 7.13 -9.24
CA HIS A 242 4.46 7.03 -8.08
C HIS A 242 5.31 5.74 -8.12
N PHE A 243 4.67 4.60 -8.43
CA PHE A 243 5.37 3.32 -8.58
C PHE A 243 6.31 3.37 -9.79
N ASP A 244 5.91 4.04 -10.87
CA ASP A 244 6.72 4.21 -12.07
C ASP A 244 7.95 5.09 -11.80
N ILE A 245 7.81 6.19 -11.06
CA ILE A 245 8.93 7.06 -10.68
C ILE A 245 9.90 6.30 -9.76
N ALA A 246 9.39 5.59 -8.76
CA ALA A 246 10.20 4.79 -7.86
C ALA A 246 10.94 3.66 -8.61
N SER A 247 10.29 3.05 -9.59
CA SER A 247 10.88 2.03 -10.49
C SER A 247 11.93 2.66 -11.42
N ALA A 248 11.65 3.84 -11.97
CA ALA A 248 12.57 4.57 -12.83
C ALA A 248 13.83 5.00 -12.07
N LEU A 249 13.71 5.45 -10.81
CA LEU A 249 14.85 5.75 -9.95
C LEU A 249 15.76 4.53 -9.79
N MET A 250 15.22 3.36 -9.45
CA MET A 250 16.03 2.14 -9.32
C MET A 250 16.67 1.75 -10.65
N LYS A 251 15.90 1.77 -11.75
CA LYS A 251 16.41 1.42 -13.08
C LYS A 251 17.51 2.37 -13.55
N SER A 252 17.43 3.64 -13.21
CA SER A 252 18.48 4.63 -13.53
C SER A 252 19.78 4.37 -12.76
N MET A 253 19.69 4.09 -11.46
CA MET A 253 20.87 3.72 -10.64
C MET A 253 21.48 2.41 -11.14
N ARG A 254 20.66 1.40 -11.44
CA ARG A 254 21.07 0.11 -12.02
C ARG A 254 21.71 0.27 -13.39
N GLY A 255 21.14 1.14 -14.23
CA GLY A 255 21.59 1.44 -15.59
C GLY A 255 22.78 2.39 -15.67
N SER A 256 23.32 2.84 -14.53
CA SER A 256 24.47 3.77 -14.45
C SER A 256 24.22 5.13 -15.10
N ASP A 257 22.99 5.65 -14.98
CA ASP A 257 22.63 7.00 -15.40
C ASP A 257 22.38 7.91 -14.18
N PRO A 258 23.39 8.68 -13.74
CA PRO A 258 23.28 9.55 -12.57
C PRO A 258 22.33 10.73 -12.79
N ASP A 259 22.20 11.24 -14.02
CA ASP A 259 21.34 12.38 -14.32
C ASP A 259 19.86 11.97 -14.23
N ALA A 260 19.50 10.83 -14.80
CA ALA A 260 18.16 10.26 -14.65
C ALA A 260 17.87 9.90 -13.19
N ALA A 261 18.82 9.33 -12.45
CA ALA A 261 18.65 8.98 -11.04
C ALA A 261 18.33 10.22 -10.19
N VAL A 262 19.07 11.32 -10.37
CA VAL A 262 18.82 12.58 -9.66
C VAL A 262 17.49 13.19 -10.07
N HIS A 263 17.11 13.12 -11.35
CA HIS A 263 15.83 13.62 -11.84
C HIS A 263 14.64 12.90 -11.17
N TYR A 264 14.63 11.56 -11.18
CA TYR A 264 13.55 10.78 -10.55
C TYR A 264 13.55 10.89 -9.02
N LEU A 265 14.73 11.02 -8.40
CA LEU A 265 14.83 11.34 -6.98
C LEU A 265 14.18 12.69 -6.67
N ALA A 266 14.49 13.75 -7.45
CA ALA A 266 13.90 15.06 -7.25
C ALA A 266 12.37 15.01 -7.36
N ARG A 267 11.81 14.26 -8.30
CA ARG A 267 10.34 14.07 -8.43
C ARG A 267 9.72 13.44 -7.20
N LEU A 268 10.35 12.42 -6.59
CA LEU A 268 9.87 11.80 -5.33
C LEU A 268 9.95 12.80 -4.17
N LEU A 269 11.02 13.56 -4.06
CA LEU A 269 11.21 14.54 -2.98
C LEU A 269 10.26 15.73 -3.08
N GLU A 270 10.02 16.26 -4.29
CA GLU A 270 9.01 17.31 -4.53
C GLU A 270 7.59 16.81 -4.20
N ALA A 271 7.29 15.55 -4.48
CA ALA A 271 6.05 14.91 -4.00
C ALA A 271 6.02 14.72 -2.48
N GLY A 272 7.14 15.01 -1.77
CA GLY A 272 7.31 14.83 -0.32
C GLY A 272 7.40 13.36 0.07
N ASP A 273 7.70 12.44 -0.85
CA ASP A 273 7.83 11.01 -0.57
C ASP A 273 9.28 10.62 -0.27
N LEU A 274 9.75 11.10 0.87
CA LEU A 274 11.07 10.80 1.38
C LEU A 274 11.27 9.29 1.66
N ILE A 275 10.25 8.62 2.17
CA ILE A 275 10.36 7.22 2.62
C ILE A 275 10.53 6.27 1.45
N THR A 276 9.78 6.43 0.37
CA THR A 276 9.95 5.60 -0.83
C THR A 276 11.32 5.82 -1.47
N ALA A 277 11.77 7.08 -1.58
CA ALA A 277 13.10 7.38 -2.08
C ALA A 277 14.19 6.65 -1.27
N ILE A 278 14.13 6.74 0.06
CA ILE A 278 15.05 6.05 0.97
C ILE A 278 15.02 4.53 0.78
N ARG A 279 13.83 3.93 0.75
CA ARG A 279 13.68 2.47 0.58
C ARG A 279 14.31 1.99 -0.74
N ARG A 280 14.10 2.71 -1.84
CA ARG A 280 14.64 2.36 -3.16
C ARG A 280 16.16 2.48 -3.21
N ILE A 281 16.71 3.53 -2.61
CA ILE A 281 18.16 3.74 -2.52
C ILE A 281 18.83 2.63 -1.68
N LEU A 282 18.27 2.29 -0.50
CA LEU A 282 18.78 1.20 0.33
C LEU A 282 18.70 -0.17 -0.37
N CYS A 283 17.60 -0.43 -1.08
CA CYS A 283 17.41 -1.66 -1.83
C CYS A 283 18.46 -1.79 -2.93
N SER A 284 18.65 -0.74 -3.75
CA SER A 284 19.61 -0.72 -4.86
C SER A 284 21.07 -0.90 -4.38
N ALA A 285 21.42 -0.38 -3.20
CA ALA A 285 22.75 -0.56 -2.62
C ALA A 285 23.09 -2.05 -2.40
N SER A 286 22.10 -2.87 -2.02
CA SER A 286 22.29 -4.30 -1.77
C SER A 286 22.02 -5.17 -3.00
N GLU A 287 21.01 -4.80 -3.80
CA GLU A 287 20.53 -5.58 -4.95
C GLU A 287 21.44 -5.39 -6.18
N ASP A 288 21.79 -4.12 -6.50
CA ASP A 288 22.45 -3.79 -7.75
C ASP A 288 23.97 -3.60 -7.61
N ILE A 289 24.43 -3.07 -6.46
CA ILE A 289 25.84 -2.83 -6.19
C ILE A 289 26.44 -4.03 -5.45
N GLY A 290 25.81 -4.43 -4.34
CA GLY A 290 26.15 -5.61 -3.57
C GLY A 290 27.65 -5.77 -3.33
N LEU A 291 28.19 -6.93 -3.71
CA LEU A 291 29.58 -7.29 -3.48
C LEU A 291 30.58 -6.65 -4.45
N ALA A 292 30.12 -5.99 -5.52
CA ALA A 292 31.04 -5.26 -6.42
C ALA A 292 31.68 -4.04 -5.73
N TYR A 293 30.93 -3.41 -4.80
CA TYR A 293 31.44 -2.32 -3.96
C TYR A 293 30.79 -2.39 -2.56
N PRO A 294 31.28 -3.26 -1.66
CA PRO A 294 30.65 -3.51 -0.35
C PRO A 294 30.51 -2.27 0.53
N GLN A 295 31.38 -1.26 0.34
CA GLN A 295 31.31 0.00 1.07
C GLN A 295 30.10 0.86 0.70
N ALA A 296 29.41 0.58 -0.41
CA ALA A 296 28.20 1.32 -0.80
C ALA A 296 27.13 1.26 0.31
N VAL A 297 26.91 0.09 0.92
CA VAL A 297 25.88 -0.11 1.93
C VAL A 297 26.08 0.81 3.16
N PRO A 298 27.22 0.83 3.86
CA PRO A 298 27.42 1.73 5.00
C PRO A 298 27.41 3.22 4.60
N ILE A 299 27.93 3.59 3.44
CA ILE A 299 27.89 4.97 2.96
C ILE A 299 26.44 5.40 2.72
N VAL A 300 25.68 4.61 1.99
CA VAL A 300 24.25 4.88 1.72
C VAL A 300 23.46 4.93 3.02
N LYS A 301 23.73 4.04 3.97
CA LYS A 301 23.07 4.07 5.29
C LYS A 301 23.35 5.38 6.02
N ALA A 302 24.59 5.87 6.02
CA ALA A 302 24.94 7.16 6.62
C ALA A 302 24.23 8.33 5.92
N CYS A 303 24.14 8.32 4.59
CA CYS A 303 23.39 9.32 3.83
C CYS A 303 21.88 9.30 4.20
N VAL A 304 21.30 8.12 4.32
CA VAL A 304 19.90 7.95 4.71
C VAL A 304 19.64 8.44 6.13
N ASP A 305 20.51 8.11 7.09
CA ASP A 305 20.39 8.59 8.48
C ASP A 305 20.48 10.11 8.56
N SER A 306 21.41 10.72 7.80
CA SER A 306 21.51 12.16 7.67
C SER A 306 20.22 12.77 7.08
N ALA A 307 19.69 12.16 6.02
CA ALA A 307 18.45 12.64 5.40
C ALA A 307 17.25 12.60 6.35
N LEU A 308 17.14 11.53 7.16
CA LEU A 308 16.06 11.41 8.16
C LEU A 308 16.20 12.42 9.30
N GLN A 309 17.43 12.76 9.70
CA GLN A 309 17.68 13.76 10.73
C GLN A 309 17.43 15.19 10.24
N LEU A 310 17.83 15.49 8.99
CA LEU A 310 17.66 16.83 8.42
C LEU A 310 16.19 17.10 8.02
N GLY A 311 15.50 16.09 7.48
CA GLY A 311 14.18 16.30 6.89
C GLY A 311 14.23 17.10 5.58
N LEU A 312 13.05 17.32 4.97
CA LEU A 312 12.94 18.16 3.77
C LEU A 312 12.92 19.64 4.16
N PRO A 313 13.56 20.52 3.38
CA PRO A 313 14.14 20.28 2.05
C PRO A 313 15.59 19.80 2.04
N GLU A 314 16.32 19.79 3.14
CA GLU A 314 17.77 19.52 3.21
C GLU A 314 18.11 18.05 2.96
N ALA A 315 17.20 17.12 3.23
CA ALA A 315 17.35 15.69 2.96
C ALA A 315 17.75 15.37 1.51
N ARG A 316 17.46 16.29 0.56
CA ARG A 316 17.84 16.14 -0.84
C ARG A 316 19.34 16.00 -1.05
N LEU A 317 20.16 16.63 -0.21
CA LEU A 317 21.61 16.66 -0.37
C LEU A 317 22.25 15.28 -0.15
N PRO A 318 22.09 14.64 1.04
CA PRO A 318 22.65 13.31 1.26
C PRO A 318 22.01 12.24 0.36
N LEU A 319 20.71 12.37 0.00
CA LEU A 319 20.08 11.41 -0.90
C LEU A 319 20.57 11.53 -2.35
N ALA A 320 20.85 12.73 -2.84
CA ALA A 320 21.46 12.92 -4.16
C ALA A 320 22.87 12.32 -4.19
N GLN A 321 23.67 12.52 -3.14
CA GLN A 321 24.99 11.90 -3.00
C GLN A 321 24.90 10.36 -3.06
N ALA A 322 23.93 9.76 -2.33
CA ALA A 322 23.73 8.32 -2.36
C ALA A 322 23.28 7.81 -3.74
N ALA A 323 22.35 8.48 -4.41
CA ALA A 323 21.87 8.09 -5.73
C ALA A 323 22.97 8.16 -6.79
N ILE A 324 23.77 9.22 -6.79
CA ILE A 324 24.93 9.38 -7.69
C ILE A 324 25.97 8.29 -7.42
N LEU A 325 26.29 8.03 -6.15
CA LEU A 325 27.21 6.94 -5.78
C LEU A 325 26.75 5.62 -6.36
N LEU A 326 25.46 5.27 -6.18
CA LEU A 326 24.91 4.02 -6.68
C LEU A 326 24.86 3.98 -8.21
N ALA A 327 24.60 5.09 -8.89
CA ALA A 327 24.60 5.15 -10.34
C ALA A 327 26.03 4.97 -10.91
N THR A 328 27.06 5.45 -10.23
CA THR A 328 28.45 5.44 -10.72
C THR A 328 29.28 4.26 -10.20
N ALA A 329 28.83 3.53 -9.17
CA ALA A 329 29.54 2.38 -8.63
C ALA A 329 29.52 1.15 -9.57
N PRO A 330 30.50 0.23 -9.48
CA PRO A 330 30.42 -1.06 -10.16
C PRO A 330 29.20 -1.85 -9.68
N LYS A 331 28.68 -2.72 -10.55
CA LYS A 331 27.41 -3.46 -10.33
C LYS A 331 27.66 -4.95 -10.14
N SER A 332 26.96 -5.55 -9.17
CA SER A 332 26.85 -7.00 -9.02
C SER A 332 25.56 -7.36 -8.28
N ASN A 333 24.73 -8.17 -8.90
CA ASN A 333 23.50 -8.70 -8.30
C ASN A 333 23.67 -10.16 -7.81
N THR A 334 24.91 -10.66 -7.73
CA THR A 334 25.18 -12.08 -7.44
C THR A 334 24.62 -12.53 -6.09
N ALA A 335 24.63 -11.67 -5.09
CA ALA A 335 24.05 -11.96 -3.77
C ALA A 335 22.51 -12.08 -3.84
N CYS A 336 21.85 -11.18 -4.58
CA CYS A 336 20.40 -11.21 -4.82
C CYS A 336 20.01 -12.48 -5.56
N MET A 337 20.70 -12.79 -6.67
CA MET A 337 20.46 -14.01 -7.46
C MET A 337 20.64 -15.29 -6.62
N ALA A 338 21.65 -15.31 -5.75
CA ALA A 338 21.92 -16.46 -4.89
C ALA A 338 20.78 -16.73 -3.89
N ILE A 339 20.33 -15.71 -3.19
CA ILE A 339 19.23 -15.87 -2.23
C ILE A 339 17.91 -16.18 -2.91
N ASP A 340 17.62 -15.58 -4.07
CA ASP A 340 16.39 -15.85 -4.82
C ASP A 340 16.34 -17.30 -5.30
N ALA A 341 17.46 -17.83 -5.81
CA ALA A 341 17.56 -19.23 -6.22
C ALA A 341 17.38 -20.19 -5.03
N ALA A 342 17.99 -19.89 -3.88
CA ALA A 342 17.82 -20.69 -2.68
C ALA A 342 16.37 -20.65 -2.16
N MET A 343 15.74 -19.48 -2.16
CA MET A 343 14.33 -19.33 -1.78
C MET A 343 13.38 -20.05 -2.73
N ALA A 344 13.69 -20.08 -4.02
CA ALA A 344 12.90 -20.82 -5.01
C ALA A 344 12.93 -22.33 -4.73
N ASP A 345 14.11 -22.88 -4.44
CA ASP A 345 14.25 -24.30 -4.08
C ASP A 345 13.47 -24.64 -2.79
N VAL A 346 13.59 -23.83 -1.75
CA VAL A 346 12.82 -24.01 -0.50
C VAL A 346 11.31 -23.95 -0.74
N LYS A 347 10.83 -23.00 -1.53
CA LYS A 347 9.41 -22.89 -1.89
C LYS A 347 8.90 -24.07 -2.72
N ALA A 348 9.78 -24.70 -3.50
CA ALA A 348 9.48 -25.92 -4.25
C ALA A 348 9.51 -27.20 -3.40
N GLY A 349 9.77 -27.06 -2.09
CA GLY A 349 9.88 -28.19 -1.16
C GLY A 349 11.26 -28.86 -1.13
N LEU A 350 12.24 -28.29 -1.80
CA LEU A 350 13.63 -28.80 -1.84
C LEU A 350 14.44 -28.21 -0.66
N ALA A 351 13.96 -28.41 0.56
CA ALA A 351 14.68 -27.94 1.74
C ALA A 351 15.78 -28.92 2.19
N GLY A 352 15.51 -30.22 2.07
CA GLY A 352 16.40 -31.31 2.53
C GLY A 352 16.61 -31.35 4.05
N ASP A 353 17.18 -32.44 4.53
CA ASP A 353 17.54 -32.57 5.94
C ASP A 353 18.92 -31.96 6.20
N ILE A 354 19.05 -31.27 7.33
CA ILE A 354 20.33 -30.68 7.74
C ILE A 354 21.36 -31.81 7.92
N PRO A 355 22.55 -31.74 7.28
CA PRO A 355 23.62 -32.72 7.46
C PRO A 355 23.92 -32.93 8.93
N ARG A 356 24.17 -34.20 9.29
CA ARG A 356 24.37 -34.61 10.68
C ARG A 356 25.43 -33.80 11.40
N GLU A 357 26.51 -33.52 10.71
CA GLU A 357 27.68 -32.80 11.22
C GLU A 357 27.34 -31.35 11.62
N LEU A 358 26.27 -30.78 11.03
CA LEU A 358 25.86 -29.40 11.28
C LEU A 358 24.74 -29.28 12.32
N GLN A 359 24.17 -30.40 12.79
CA GLN A 359 23.12 -30.40 13.80
C GLN A 359 23.66 -30.06 15.18
N ASN A 360 22.90 -29.27 15.97
CA ASN A 360 23.27 -28.97 17.34
C ASN A 360 23.19 -30.21 18.24
N VAL A 361 24.20 -30.40 19.10
CA VAL A 361 24.28 -31.52 20.05
C VAL A 361 23.25 -31.41 21.18
N HIS A 362 22.76 -30.17 21.46
CA HIS A 362 21.85 -29.88 22.57
C HIS A 362 20.39 -30.29 22.33
N ALA A 363 20.02 -30.69 21.12
CA ALA A 363 18.65 -31.11 20.80
C ALA A 363 18.34 -32.57 21.18
N ASP A 364 19.33 -33.32 21.68
CA ASP A 364 19.18 -34.73 21.93
C ASP A 364 18.97 -35.03 23.43
N SER A 365 17.91 -35.77 23.71
CA SER A 365 17.58 -36.30 25.03
C SER A 365 18.79 -36.92 25.72
N ALA A 366 18.93 -36.68 27.01
CA ALA A 366 19.97 -37.23 27.87
C ALA A 366 20.15 -38.74 27.64
N GLY A 367 21.34 -39.17 27.19
CA GLY A 367 21.74 -40.56 27.13
C GLY A 367 22.32 -41.09 25.82
N MET A 368 22.44 -40.33 24.76
CA MET A 368 23.16 -40.73 23.54
C MET A 368 24.36 -39.80 23.28
N GLU A 369 25.57 -40.33 23.51
CA GLU A 369 26.80 -39.74 22.99
C GLU A 369 26.75 -39.84 21.45
N ARG A 370 26.50 -38.72 20.78
CA ARG A 370 26.51 -38.64 19.34
C ARG A 370 27.79 -37.92 18.90
N GLU A 371 28.71 -38.62 18.25
CA GLU A 371 29.84 -37.98 17.58
C GLU A 371 29.30 -37.02 16.51
N GLN A 372 29.64 -35.74 16.63
CA GLN A 372 29.14 -34.71 15.76
C GLN A 372 29.83 -34.71 14.39
N GLY A 373 31.04 -35.18 14.27
CA GLY A 373 31.79 -35.28 13.02
C GLY A 373 32.15 -33.93 12.35
N TYR A 374 31.75 -32.79 12.95
CA TYR A 374 32.02 -31.47 12.42
C TYR A 374 33.51 -31.14 12.47
N LEU A 375 34.08 -30.81 11.31
CA LEU A 375 35.44 -30.34 11.17
C LEU A 375 35.48 -28.83 11.34
N TYR A 376 36.02 -28.36 12.49
CA TYR A 376 36.08 -26.93 12.78
C TYR A 376 37.18 -26.26 11.94
N PRO A 377 36.83 -25.37 10.97
CA PRO A 377 37.78 -24.83 9.99
C PRO A 377 38.98 -24.12 10.61
N HIS A 378 38.83 -23.48 11.77
CA HIS A 378 39.95 -22.76 12.41
C HIS A 378 41.05 -23.68 12.94
N ASN A 379 40.80 -24.98 13.02
CA ASN A 379 41.83 -25.99 13.39
C ASN A 379 42.67 -26.43 12.17
N PHE A 380 42.37 -25.93 10.97
CA PHE A 380 43.04 -26.30 9.72
C PHE A 380 43.83 -25.16 9.11
N PRO A 381 44.89 -25.42 8.32
CA PRO A 381 45.64 -24.40 7.63
C PRO A 381 44.76 -23.53 6.71
N GLY A 382 44.93 -22.22 6.77
CA GLY A 382 44.13 -21.28 6.00
C GLY A 382 42.68 -21.19 6.46
N HIS A 383 42.32 -21.72 7.63
CA HIS A 383 40.98 -21.75 8.19
C HIS A 383 39.94 -22.34 7.22
N TRP A 384 40.35 -23.36 6.47
CA TRP A 384 39.52 -24.04 5.49
C TRP A 384 39.69 -25.53 5.54
N VAL A 385 38.55 -26.26 5.42
CA VAL A 385 38.51 -27.71 5.35
C VAL A 385 37.35 -28.14 4.45
N ARG A 386 37.57 -29.18 3.67
CA ARG A 386 36.52 -29.71 2.79
C ARG A 386 35.55 -30.55 3.62
N GLN A 387 34.29 -30.09 3.71
CA GLN A 387 33.19 -30.88 4.26
C GLN A 387 31.88 -30.45 3.55
N GLN A 388 30.83 -31.26 3.71
CA GLN A 388 29.53 -30.97 3.13
C GLN A 388 28.74 -30.06 4.06
N TYR A 389 28.19 -28.98 3.53
CA TYR A 389 27.33 -28.03 4.25
C TYR A 389 25.87 -28.03 3.79
N LEU A 390 25.63 -28.34 2.49
CA LEU A 390 24.28 -28.46 1.98
C LEU A 390 23.67 -29.83 2.26
N PRO A 391 22.33 -29.91 2.39
CA PRO A 391 21.60 -31.19 2.42
C PRO A 391 22.00 -32.12 1.27
N ASN A 392 21.81 -33.44 1.45
CA ASN A 392 22.18 -34.44 0.47
C ASN A 392 21.52 -34.20 -0.90
N GLU A 393 20.26 -33.77 -0.91
CA GLU A 393 19.47 -33.47 -2.10
C GLU A 393 20.01 -32.26 -2.85
N LEU A 394 20.73 -31.38 -2.16
CA LEU A 394 21.25 -30.10 -2.67
C LEU A 394 22.78 -30.06 -2.73
N LYS A 395 23.50 -31.15 -2.44
CA LYS A 395 24.97 -31.17 -2.30
C LYS A 395 25.73 -30.61 -3.51
N ASP A 396 25.18 -30.76 -4.71
CA ASP A 396 25.76 -30.29 -5.96
C ASP A 396 25.21 -28.91 -6.41
N ARG A 397 24.31 -28.32 -5.62
CA ARG A 397 23.70 -27.02 -5.93
C ARG A 397 24.71 -25.89 -5.70
N LYS A 398 24.75 -24.94 -6.62
CA LYS A 398 25.54 -23.72 -6.51
C LYS A 398 24.60 -22.52 -6.64
N TYR A 399 24.38 -21.83 -5.54
CA TYR A 399 23.59 -20.61 -5.51
C TYR A 399 24.43 -19.38 -5.82
N TYR A 400 25.58 -19.24 -5.16
CA TYR A 400 26.47 -18.12 -5.36
C TYR A 400 27.40 -18.35 -6.55
N GLN A 401 27.47 -17.36 -7.41
CA GLN A 401 28.43 -17.32 -8.54
C GLN A 401 29.35 -16.11 -8.31
N TYR A 402 30.64 -16.35 -8.41
CA TYR A 402 31.62 -15.26 -8.35
C TYR A 402 31.47 -14.41 -9.61
N GLY A 403 31.25 -13.09 -9.42
CA GLY A 403 31.13 -12.08 -10.48
C GLY A 403 32.46 -11.43 -10.79
#